data_7573ad8db16f7e2265b54f4b02783ec1
#
_entry.id   7573ad8db16f7e2265b54f4b02783ec1
#
_cell.length_a   1.000
_cell.length_b   1.000
_cell.length_c   1.000
_cell.angle_alpha   90.00
_cell.angle_beta   90.00
_cell.angle_gamma   90.00
#
_symmetry.space_group_name_H-M   'P 1'
#
loop_
_entity.id
_entity.type
_entity.pdbx_description
1 polymer ?
#
loop_
_entity_poly.entity_id
_entity_poly.type
_entity_poly.pdbx_seq_one_letter_code
_entity_poly.pdbx_strand_id
1 'polypeptide(L)'
;NKTNDSLEKEAMLRNILEKLKNKGKKVLFIIDEIINNSYVKVFASNFQIYITQNYPVYLVMAGLFDNISNLQNEKSLTFLYRAPKIFLEPLSIPAITTSYRSVFDISPSEAVEMAKLTKGYPFAFQILGYLKWETNDDLEKLLPKFDEELIVYAYEKIWSELSELDRKIVYVISTGVYKTSEIREKLSIS
;
A
#
# COMPACT_ATOMS: atom_id res chain seq x y z
N ASN A 1 22.00 -5.66 -28.21
CA ASN A 1 22.71 -4.91 -27.15
C ASN A 1 22.00 -4.91 -25.79
N LYS A 2 20.65 -4.88 -25.70
CA LYS A 2 19.94 -4.94 -24.41
C LYS A 2 20.12 -6.26 -23.65
N THR A 3 20.29 -7.37 -24.35
CA THR A 3 20.48 -8.70 -23.77
C THR A 3 21.85 -8.84 -23.11
N ASN A 4 22.89 -8.27 -23.69
CA ASN A 4 24.25 -8.29 -23.12
C ASN A 4 24.35 -7.48 -21.82
N ASP A 5 23.77 -6.29 -21.79
CA ASP A 5 23.75 -5.43 -20.60
C ASP A 5 23.00 -6.07 -19.40
N SER A 6 21.94 -6.80 -19.69
CA SER A 6 21.20 -7.56 -18.67
C SER A 6 22.00 -8.73 -18.09
N LEU A 7 22.72 -9.47 -18.92
CA LEU A 7 23.58 -10.59 -18.50
C LEU A 7 24.78 -10.10 -17.68
N GLU A 8 25.37 -8.98 -18.06
CA GLU A 8 26.49 -8.38 -17.31
C GLU A 8 26.05 -7.92 -15.91
N LYS A 9 24.89 -7.28 -15.82
CA LYS A 9 24.32 -6.83 -14.53
C LYS A 9 23.98 -8.01 -13.61
N GLU A 10 23.44 -9.08 -14.17
CA GLU A 10 23.16 -10.28 -13.41
C GLU A 10 24.46 -10.95 -12.90
N ALA A 11 25.47 -11.07 -13.74
CA ALA A 11 26.77 -11.61 -13.36
C ALA A 11 27.45 -10.77 -12.27
N MET A 12 27.34 -9.43 -12.38
CA MET A 12 27.83 -8.51 -11.35
C MET A 12 27.10 -8.70 -10.02
N LEU A 13 25.78 -8.81 -10.04
CA LEU A 13 25.00 -9.04 -8.83
C LEU A 13 25.37 -10.37 -8.16
N ARG A 14 25.50 -11.45 -8.93
CA ARG A 14 25.95 -12.76 -8.42
C ARG A 14 27.33 -12.68 -7.75
N ASN A 15 28.27 -11.96 -8.35
CA ASN A 15 29.61 -11.75 -7.76
C ASN A 15 29.53 -10.99 -6.43
N ILE A 16 28.65 -9.99 -6.34
CA ILE A 16 28.41 -9.25 -5.08
C ILE A 16 27.82 -10.18 -4.02
N LEU A 17 26.80 -10.96 -4.38
CA LEU A 17 26.14 -11.91 -3.46
C LEU A 17 27.14 -12.96 -2.95
N GLU A 18 28.02 -13.48 -3.81
CA GLU A 18 29.06 -14.42 -3.40
C GLU A 18 30.04 -13.80 -2.40
N LYS A 19 30.51 -12.59 -2.67
CA LYS A 19 31.39 -11.86 -1.74
C LYS A 19 30.72 -11.60 -0.39
N LEU A 20 29.42 -11.29 -0.38
CA LEU A 20 28.67 -11.06 0.85
C LEU A 20 28.44 -12.37 1.62
N LYS A 21 28.12 -13.46 0.92
CA LYS A 21 28.00 -14.79 1.49
C LYS A 21 29.28 -15.23 2.19
N ASN A 22 30.43 -15.05 1.53
CA ASN A 22 31.76 -15.40 2.08
C ASN A 22 32.11 -14.55 3.31
N LYS A 23 31.51 -13.37 3.46
CA LYS A 23 31.63 -12.50 4.66
C LYS A 23 30.57 -12.78 5.72
N GLY A 24 29.74 -13.82 5.57
CA GLY A 24 28.64 -14.13 6.46
C GLY A 24 27.53 -13.07 6.50
N LYS A 25 27.42 -12.23 5.46
CA LYS A 25 26.41 -11.18 5.38
C LYS A 25 25.13 -11.68 4.75
N LYS A 26 23.99 -11.17 5.22
CA LYS A 26 22.66 -11.37 4.65
C LYS A 26 22.30 -10.18 3.76
N VAL A 27 21.54 -10.42 2.71
CA VAL A 27 21.06 -9.38 1.78
C VAL A 27 19.54 -9.35 1.82
N LEU A 28 18.96 -8.19 2.08
CA LEU A 28 17.52 -7.95 2.00
C LEU A 28 17.25 -7.08 0.78
N PHE A 29 16.45 -7.59 -0.16
CA PHE A 29 15.85 -6.80 -1.22
C PHE A 29 14.51 -6.28 -0.75
N ILE A 30 14.28 -4.98 -0.90
CA ILE A 30 12.99 -4.33 -0.61
C ILE A 30 12.55 -3.67 -1.92
N ILE A 31 11.35 -4.04 -2.38
CA ILE A 31 10.76 -3.49 -3.60
C ILE A 31 9.37 -2.98 -3.24
N ASP A 32 9.21 -1.67 -3.38
CA ASP A 32 7.93 -1.00 -3.15
C ASP A 32 7.21 -0.71 -4.47
N GLU A 33 5.91 -0.46 -4.39
CA GLU A 33 5.04 -0.19 -5.54
C GLU A 33 5.14 -1.25 -6.66
N ILE A 34 5.13 -2.52 -6.29
CA ILE A 34 5.20 -3.62 -7.25
C ILE A 34 4.05 -3.51 -8.26
N ILE A 35 4.42 -3.57 -9.53
CA ILE A 35 3.50 -3.76 -10.66
C ILE A 35 3.82 -5.07 -11.38
N ASN A 36 2.80 -5.75 -11.87
CA ASN A 36 2.97 -7.02 -12.61
C ASN A 36 3.49 -6.76 -14.03
N ASN A 37 4.81 -6.59 -14.16
CA ASN A 37 5.49 -6.38 -15.44
C ASN A 37 6.63 -7.38 -15.66
N SER A 38 7.21 -7.36 -16.86
CA SER A 38 8.29 -8.25 -17.25
C SER A 38 9.56 -8.12 -16.40
N TYR A 39 9.90 -6.91 -15.94
CA TYR A 39 11.11 -6.67 -15.13
C TYR A 39 10.98 -7.31 -13.75
N VAL A 40 9.83 -7.15 -13.11
CA VAL A 40 9.55 -7.77 -11.81
C VAL A 40 9.52 -9.29 -11.93
N LYS A 41 8.94 -9.84 -13.00
CA LYS A 41 8.94 -11.30 -13.26
C LYS A 41 10.35 -11.84 -13.44
N VAL A 42 11.18 -11.17 -14.21
CA VAL A 42 12.60 -11.57 -14.40
C VAL A 42 13.36 -11.50 -13.08
N PHE A 43 13.19 -10.41 -12.31
CA PHE A 43 13.82 -10.29 -11.00
C PHE A 43 13.39 -11.42 -10.06
N ALA A 44 12.09 -11.68 -9.95
CA ALA A 44 11.56 -12.75 -9.09
C ALA A 44 12.07 -14.13 -9.50
N SER A 45 12.17 -14.41 -10.80
CA SER A 45 12.74 -15.66 -11.32
C SER A 45 14.22 -15.80 -10.93
N ASN A 46 15.00 -14.75 -11.07
CA ASN A 46 16.41 -14.76 -10.66
C ASN A 46 16.55 -14.89 -9.13
N PHE A 47 15.68 -14.25 -8.37
CA PHE A 47 15.67 -14.38 -6.91
C PHE A 47 15.42 -15.83 -6.48
N GLN A 48 14.52 -16.56 -7.15
CA GLN A 48 14.31 -17.98 -6.91
C GLN A 48 15.60 -18.78 -7.14
N ILE A 49 16.36 -18.47 -8.20
CA ILE A 49 17.65 -19.10 -8.47
C ILE A 49 18.65 -18.82 -7.33
N TYR A 50 18.69 -17.58 -6.81
CA TYR A 50 19.58 -17.24 -5.70
C TYR A 50 19.26 -18.05 -4.44
N ILE A 51 17.98 -18.24 -4.12
CA ILE A 51 17.57 -19.11 -3.01
C ILE A 51 18.04 -20.55 -3.25
N THR A 52 17.82 -21.09 -4.45
CA THR A 52 18.21 -22.47 -4.80
C THR A 52 19.72 -22.68 -4.71
N GLN A 53 20.51 -21.63 -4.98
CA GLN A 53 21.98 -21.64 -4.85
C GLN A 53 22.46 -21.33 -3.42
N ASN A 54 21.56 -21.29 -2.46
CA ASN A 54 21.85 -21.02 -1.04
C ASN A 54 22.57 -19.68 -0.79
N TYR A 55 22.22 -18.64 -1.57
CA TYR A 55 22.61 -17.29 -1.21
C TYR A 55 21.77 -16.81 -0.01
N PRO A 56 22.37 -16.06 0.93
CA PRO A 56 21.68 -15.55 2.12
C PRO A 56 20.83 -14.31 1.75
N VAL A 57 19.86 -14.48 0.85
CA VAL A 57 19.01 -13.43 0.31
C VAL A 57 17.61 -13.51 0.88
N TYR A 58 17.02 -12.35 1.12
CA TYR A 58 15.65 -12.16 1.58
C TYR A 58 14.96 -11.14 0.68
N LEU A 59 13.65 -11.25 0.54
CA LEU A 59 12.86 -10.36 -0.32
C LEU A 59 11.60 -9.91 0.42
N VAL A 60 11.37 -8.62 0.42
CA VAL A 60 10.11 -7.98 0.82
C VAL A 60 9.59 -7.21 -0.38
N MET A 61 8.35 -7.47 -0.74
CA MET A 61 7.64 -6.77 -1.80
C MET A 61 6.40 -6.12 -1.23
N ALA A 62 6.17 -4.86 -1.57
CA ALA A 62 4.94 -4.14 -1.24
C ALA A 62 4.27 -3.64 -2.52
N GLY A 63 2.95 -3.53 -2.51
CA GLY A 63 2.17 -3.06 -3.65
C GLY A 63 0.68 -3.25 -3.44
N LEU A 64 -0.11 -2.80 -4.39
CA LEU A 64 -1.55 -2.99 -4.37
C LEU A 64 -1.90 -4.49 -4.41
N PHE A 65 -2.99 -4.86 -3.75
CA PHE A 65 -3.45 -6.24 -3.62
C PHE A 65 -3.51 -6.97 -4.97
N ASP A 66 -4.09 -6.36 -5.98
CA ASP A 66 -4.24 -6.96 -7.32
C ASP A 66 -2.89 -7.20 -7.99
N ASN A 67 -1.95 -6.27 -7.88
CA ASN A 67 -0.61 -6.43 -8.44
C ASN A 67 0.14 -7.59 -7.79
N ILE A 68 0.09 -7.68 -6.45
CA ILE A 68 0.71 -8.77 -5.70
C ILE A 68 0.03 -10.10 -6.01
N SER A 69 -1.30 -10.14 -6.03
CA SER A 69 -2.10 -11.34 -6.34
C SER A 69 -1.80 -11.84 -7.75
N ASN A 70 -1.80 -10.96 -8.73
CA ASN A 70 -1.49 -11.30 -10.12
C ASN A 70 -0.06 -11.85 -10.26
N LEU A 71 0.91 -11.25 -9.57
CA LEU A 71 2.29 -11.74 -9.60
C LEU A 71 2.42 -13.13 -8.94
N GLN A 72 1.72 -13.38 -7.84
CA GLN A 72 1.70 -14.68 -7.16
C GLN A 72 1.03 -15.79 -7.99
N ASN A 73 0.06 -15.45 -8.83
CA ASN A 73 -0.65 -16.37 -9.70
C ASN A 73 0.13 -16.71 -10.99
N GLU A 74 1.29 -16.08 -11.21
CA GLU A 74 2.16 -16.43 -12.36
C GLU A 74 2.70 -17.86 -12.21
N LYS A 75 2.47 -18.66 -13.22
CA LYS A 75 2.88 -20.10 -13.23
C LYS A 75 4.37 -20.33 -12.98
N SER A 76 5.20 -19.39 -13.42
CA SER A 76 6.66 -19.43 -13.23
C SER A 76 7.14 -18.95 -11.86
N LEU A 77 6.28 -18.36 -11.03
CA LEU A 77 6.64 -17.72 -9.77
C LEU A 77 5.91 -18.34 -8.57
N THR A 78 5.63 -19.64 -8.62
CA THR A 78 4.86 -20.37 -7.60
C THR A 78 5.45 -20.28 -6.18
N PHE A 79 6.74 -19.98 -6.05
CA PHE A 79 7.37 -19.77 -4.75
C PHE A 79 6.81 -18.52 -4.02
N LEU A 80 6.38 -17.50 -4.74
CA LEU A 80 5.75 -16.30 -4.16
C LEU A 80 4.39 -16.60 -3.52
N TYR A 81 3.68 -17.60 -4.02
CA TYR A 81 2.41 -18.04 -3.44
C TYR A 81 2.58 -18.55 -1.99
N ARG A 82 3.73 -19.15 -1.69
CA ARG A 82 4.07 -19.70 -0.36
C ARG A 82 4.71 -18.67 0.56
N ALA A 83 5.04 -17.48 0.06
CA ALA A 83 5.62 -16.43 0.87
C ALA A 83 4.61 -15.95 1.94
N PRO A 84 5.06 -15.63 3.15
CA PRO A 84 4.23 -14.98 4.14
C PRO A 84 3.61 -13.69 3.59
N LYS A 85 2.33 -13.45 3.91
CA LYS A 85 1.59 -12.27 3.49
C LYS A 85 1.34 -11.37 4.68
N ILE A 86 1.58 -10.08 4.50
CA ILE A 86 1.27 -9.05 5.48
C ILE A 86 0.23 -8.13 4.82
N PHE A 87 -0.97 -8.09 5.39
CA PHE A 87 -2.01 -7.18 4.98
C PHE A 87 -1.93 -5.93 5.85
N LEU A 88 -1.88 -4.76 5.21
CA LEU A 88 -1.89 -3.50 5.94
C LEU A 88 -3.34 -3.10 6.19
N GLU A 89 -3.70 -3.07 7.45
CA GLU A 89 -5.00 -2.59 7.92
C GLU A 89 -4.98 -1.07 8.07
N PRO A 90 -6.16 -0.40 8.09
CA PRO A 90 -6.24 0.99 8.45
C PRO A 90 -5.55 1.27 9.79
N LEU A 91 -4.99 2.46 9.94
CA LEU A 91 -4.38 2.88 11.20
C LEU A 91 -5.41 2.82 12.34
N SER A 92 -5.03 2.30 13.49
CA SER A 92 -5.95 2.20 14.61
C SER A 92 -6.29 3.59 15.19
N ILE A 93 -7.57 3.85 15.43
CA ILE A 93 -8.04 5.12 15.99
C ILE A 93 -7.34 5.45 17.33
N PRO A 94 -7.16 4.50 18.27
CA PRO A 94 -6.39 4.76 19.48
C PRO A 94 -4.94 5.19 19.21
N ALA A 95 -4.25 4.59 18.24
CA ALA A 95 -2.88 4.98 17.90
C ALA A 95 -2.82 6.39 17.32
N ILE A 96 -3.75 6.74 16.41
CA ILE A 96 -3.87 8.10 15.86
C ILE A 96 -4.16 9.10 16.99
N THR A 97 -5.10 8.79 17.88
CA THR A 97 -5.43 9.63 19.03
C THR A 97 -4.20 9.91 19.90
N THR A 98 -3.44 8.85 20.21
CA THR A 98 -2.21 8.99 21.00
C THR A 98 -1.17 9.84 20.27
N SER A 99 -1.03 9.65 18.95
CA SER A 99 -0.11 10.43 18.12
C SER A 99 -0.48 11.93 18.13
N TYR A 100 -1.74 12.29 17.90
CA TYR A 100 -2.16 13.69 17.94
C TYR A 100 -1.93 14.32 19.31
N ARG A 101 -2.25 13.61 20.41
CA ARG A 101 -2.00 14.11 21.77
C ARG A 101 -0.52 14.25 22.13
N SER A 102 0.35 13.52 21.47
CA SER A 102 1.80 13.65 21.70
C SER A 102 2.41 14.88 21.02
N VAL A 103 1.71 15.43 20.01
CA VAL A 103 2.19 16.54 19.18
C VAL A 103 1.45 17.84 19.51
N PHE A 104 0.14 17.75 19.79
CA PHE A 104 -0.72 18.89 19.97
C PHE A 104 -1.21 19.01 21.42
N ASP A 105 -1.26 20.24 21.91
CA ASP A 105 -1.91 20.55 23.20
C ASP A 105 -3.43 20.67 23.01
N ILE A 106 -4.08 19.52 22.87
CA ILE A 106 -5.52 19.38 22.62
C ILE A 106 -6.15 18.45 23.65
N SER A 107 -7.45 18.62 23.85
CA SER A 107 -8.22 17.76 24.75
C SER A 107 -8.26 16.31 24.27
N PRO A 108 -8.42 15.33 25.18
CA PRO A 108 -8.61 13.93 24.78
C PRO A 108 -9.80 13.71 23.85
N SER A 109 -10.90 14.47 24.03
CA SER A 109 -12.09 14.41 23.18
C SER A 109 -11.82 14.90 21.77
N GLU A 110 -11.14 16.04 21.62
CA GLU A 110 -10.75 16.59 20.33
C GLU A 110 -9.82 15.63 19.56
N ALA A 111 -8.82 15.06 20.24
CA ALA A 111 -7.92 14.08 19.61
C ALA A 111 -8.66 12.82 19.10
N VAL A 112 -9.66 12.35 19.85
CA VAL A 112 -10.50 11.22 19.42
C VAL A 112 -11.37 11.59 18.23
N GLU A 113 -11.92 12.80 18.20
CA GLU A 113 -12.73 13.28 17.09
C GLU A 113 -11.90 13.43 15.82
N MET A 114 -10.75 14.10 15.91
CA MET A 114 -9.77 14.18 14.82
C MET A 114 -9.41 12.80 14.30
N ALA A 115 -9.09 11.85 15.18
CA ALA A 115 -8.73 10.49 14.80
C ALA A 115 -9.87 9.78 14.07
N LYS A 116 -11.12 9.91 14.53
CA LYS A 116 -12.29 9.30 13.89
C LYS A 116 -12.56 9.83 12.49
N LEU A 117 -12.31 11.11 12.23
CA LEU A 117 -12.46 11.73 10.92
C LEU A 117 -11.53 11.09 9.88
N THR A 118 -10.35 10.67 10.27
CA THR A 118 -9.40 10.02 9.35
C THR A 118 -9.85 8.65 8.88
N LYS A 119 -10.79 8.00 9.58
CA LYS A 119 -11.21 6.60 9.34
C LYS A 119 -10.03 5.60 9.32
N GLY A 120 -8.90 5.98 9.89
CA GLY A 120 -7.66 5.21 9.84
C GLY A 120 -6.88 5.32 8.53
N TYR A 121 -7.31 6.17 7.60
CA TYR A 121 -6.61 6.39 6.34
C TYR A 121 -5.32 7.20 6.58
N PRO A 122 -4.12 6.66 6.25
CA PRO A 122 -2.86 7.29 6.59
C PRO A 122 -2.69 8.70 6.03
N PHE A 123 -3.13 8.93 4.79
CA PHE A 123 -3.06 10.25 4.18
C PHE A 123 -3.97 11.26 4.90
N ALA A 124 -5.20 10.87 5.25
CA ALA A 124 -6.11 11.71 6.02
C ALA A 124 -5.54 12.06 7.40
N PHE A 125 -4.89 11.08 8.06
CA PHE A 125 -4.18 11.32 9.32
C PHE A 125 -3.10 12.39 9.18
N GLN A 126 -2.29 12.30 8.12
CA GLN A 126 -1.21 13.27 7.89
C GLN A 126 -1.75 14.65 7.54
N ILE A 127 -2.72 14.74 6.62
CA ILE A 127 -3.30 16.03 6.21
C ILE A 127 -3.97 16.74 7.39
N LEU A 128 -4.81 16.06 8.16
CA LEU A 128 -5.48 16.69 9.30
C LEU A 128 -4.48 17.13 10.36
N GLY A 129 -3.45 16.32 10.62
CA GLY A 129 -2.35 16.68 11.51
C GLY A 129 -1.56 17.89 11.01
N TYR A 130 -1.25 17.93 9.71
CA TYR A 130 -0.56 19.06 9.10
C TYR A 130 -1.36 20.38 9.22
N LEU A 131 -2.65 20.34 8.88
CA LEU A 131 -3.52 21.51 8.98
C LEU A 131 -3.61 22.03 10.42
N LYS A 132 -3.76 21.12 11.40
CA LYS A 132 -3.76 21.47 12.81
C LYS A 132 -2.43 22.10 13.24
N TRP A 133 -1.31 21.54 12.78
CA TRP A 133 0.02 22.07 13.09
C TRP A 133 0.27 23.45 12.46
N GLU A 134 -0.19 23.66 11.23
CA GLU A 134 0.03 24.91 10.49
C GLU A 134 -0.75 26.09 11.09
N THR A 135 -2.00 25.88 11.47
CA THR A 135 -2.91 26.98 11.86
C THR A 135 -3.22 27.00 13.36
N ASN A 136 -3.13 25.86 14.03
CA ASN A 136 -3.62 25.65 15.39
C ASN A 136 -5.11 26.00 15.60
N ASP A 137 -5.88 26.03 14.52
CA ASP A 137 -7.31 26.31 14.54
C ASP A 137 -8.12 25.17 15.18
N ASP A 138 -9.36 25.51 15.59
CA ASP A 138 -10.35 24.54 16.04
C ASP A 138 -10.74 23.60 14.89
N LEU A 139 -11.11 22.37 15.23
CA LEU A 139 -11.41 21.32 14.26
C LEU A 139 -12.46 21.76 13.23
N GLU A 140 -13.53 22.43 13.64
CA GLU A 140 -14.60 22.92 12.75
C GLU A 140 -14.07 23.81 11.62
N LYS A 141 -13.04 24.62 11.89
CA LYS A 141 -12.43 25.50 10.88
C LYS A 141 -11.51 24.74 9.93
N LEU A 142 -10.95 23.61 10.37
CA LEU A 142 -10.07 22.78 9.55
C LEU A 142 -10.84 21.92 8.54
N LEU A 143 -12.08 21.51 8.85
CA LEU A 143 -12.86 20.57 8.05
C LEU A 143 -13.00 20.97 6.58
N PRO A 144 -13.34 22.22 6.20
CA PRO A 144 -13.48 22.57 4.79
C PRO A 144 -12.20 22.36 3.98
N LYS A 145 -11.06 22.76 4.53
CA LYS A 145 -9.76 22.59 3.87
C LYS A 145 -9.32 21.13 3.89
N PHE A 146 -9.61 20.39 4.95
CA PHE A 146 -9.34 18.96 5.05
C PHE A 146 -10.11 18.18 3.97
N ASP A 147 -11.38 18.47 3.76
CA ASP A 147 -12.18 17.84 2.71
C ASP A 147 -11.67 18.21 1.32
N GLU A 148 -11.31 19.46 1.07
CA GLU A 148 -10.70 19.92 -0.19
C GLU A 148 -9.42 19.15 -0.52
N GLU A 149 -8.50 19.03 0.43
CA GLU A 149 -7.24 18.32 0.27
C GLU A 149 -7.46 16.81 0.00
N LEU A 150 -8.42 16.20 0.70
CA LEU A 150 -8.76 14.80 0.46
C LEU A 150 -9.39 14.58 -0.93
N ILE A 151 -10.23 15.50 -1.39
CA ILE A 151 -10.82 15.43 -2.73
C ILE A 151 -9.71 15.48 -3.79
N VAL A 152 -8.89 16.52 -3.74
CA VAL A 152 -7.87 16.79 -4.77
C VAL A 152 -6.78 15.71 -4.80
N TYR A 153 -6.23 15.34 -3.66
CA TYR A 153 -5.04 14.49 -3.61
C TYR A 153 -5.30 13.00 -3.40
N ALA A 154 -6.54 12.62 -3.06
CA ALA A 154 -6.88 11.22 -2.82
C ALA A 154 -8.12 10.77 -3.59
N TYR A 155 -9.27 11.40 -3.37
CA TYR A 155 -10.54 10.86 -3.84
C TYR A 155 -10.72 10.98 -5.35
N GLU A 156 -10.27 12.06 -5.99
CA GLU A 156 -10.34 12.21 -7.45
C GLU A 156 -9.53 11.13 -8.16
N LYS A 157 -8.32 10.83 -7.66
CA LYS A 157 -7.49 9.77 -8.19
C LYS A 157 -8.16 8.41 -8.03
N ILE A 158 -8.58 8.06 -6.81
CA ILE A 158 -9.27 6.78 -6.53
C ILE A 158 -10.52 6.67 -7.41
N TRP A 159 -11.32 7.72 -7.50
CA TRP A 159 -12.53 7.73 -8.32
C TRP A 159 -12.25 7.52 -9.80
N SER A 160 -11.17 8.12 -10.32
CA SER A 160 -10.78 7.96 -11.73
C SER A 160 -10.35 6.54 -12.09
N GLU A 161 -9.79 5.82 -11.11
CA GLU A 161 -9.32 4.43 -11.27
C GLU A 161 -10.45 3.39 -11.14
N LEU A 162 -11.60 3.77 -10.56
CA LEU A 162 -12.74 2.87 -10.42
C LEU A 162 -13.42 2.61 -11.78
N SER A 163 -13.80 1.35 -12.02
CA SER A 163 -14.66 0.99 -13.14
C SER A 163 -16.05 1.63 -13.01
N GLU A 164 -16.82 1.66 -14.11
CA GLU A 164 -18.20 2.16 -14.07
C GLU A 164 -19.07 1.38 -13.07
N LEU A 165 -18.87 0.08 -12.97
CA LEU A 165 -19.60 -0.76 -12.02
C LEU A 165 -19.19 -0.43 -10.58
N ASP A 166 -17.90 -0.28 -10.30
CA ASP A 166 -17.42 0.07 -8.96
C ASP A 166 -17.97 1.42 -8.50
N ARG A 167 -17.99 2.42 -9.39
CA ARG A 167 -18.61 3.73 -9.09
C ARG A 167 -20.09 3.61 -8.72
N LYS A 168 -20.84 2.77 -9.45
CA LYS A 168 -22.25 2.49 -9.13
C LYS A 168 -22.39 1.80 -7.76
N ILE A 169 -21.50 0.86 -7.46
CA ILE A 169 -21.47 0.18 -6.16
C ILE A 169 -21.18 1.18 -5.04
N VAL A 170 -20.14 2.01 -5.20
CA VAL A 170 -19.79 3.06 -4.21
C VAL A 170 -20.96 4.02 -3.99
N TYR A 171 -21.65 4.42 -5.06
CA TYR A 171 -22.84 5.25 -4.95
C TYR A 171 -23.95 4.56 -4.13
N VAL A 172 -24.23 3.29 -4.38
CA VAL A 172 -25.24 2.54 -3.61
C VAL A 172 -24.84 2.42 -2.13
N ILE A 173 -23.55 2.16 -1.86
CA ILE A 173 -23.01 2.12 -0.49
C ILE A 173 -23.19 3.46 0.21
N SER A 174 -22.97 4.58 -0.48
CA SER A 174 -23.13 5.93 0.09
C SER A 174 -24.57 6.24 0.52
N THR A 175 -25.56 5.50 -0.03
CA THR A 175 -26.98 5.59 0.41
C THR A 175 -27.30 4.73 1.64
N GLY A 176 -26.30 4.11 2.29
CA GLY A 176 -26.46 3.28 3.49
C GLY A 176 -26.77 1.82 3.23
N VAL A 177 -26.59 1.34 2.00
CA VAL A 177 -26.81 -0.08 1.64
C VAL A 177 -25.47 -0.81 1.61
N TYR A 178 -25.27 -1.76 2.53
CA TYR A 178 -23.99 -2.46 2.70
C TYR A 178 -24.03 -3.95 2.39
N LYS A 179 -25.25 -4.56 2.28
CA LYS A 179 -25.36 -5.97 2.01
C LYS A 179 -25.22 -6.26 0.52
N THR A 180 -24.39 -7.22 0.18
CA THR A 180 -24.11 -7.60 -1.22
C THR A 180 -25.38 -7.97 -1.99
N SER A 181 -26.35 -8.67 -1.35
CA SER A 181 -27.63 -9.03 -1.97
C SER A 181 -28.45 -7.79 -2.36
N GLU A 182 -28.55 -6.82 -1.44
CA GLU A 182 -29.29 -5.56 -1.67
C GLU A 182 -28.61 -4.68 -2.74
N ILE A 183 -27.26 -4.66 -2.77
CA ILE A 183 -26.49 -3.95 -3.80
C ILE A 183 -26.74 -4.57 -5.17
N ARG A 184 -26.69 -5.92 -5.27
CA ARG A 184 -27.00 -6.64 -6.51
C ARG A 184 -28.40 -6.35 -7.03
N GLU A 185 -29.39 -6.39 -6.16
CA GLU A 185 -30.79 -6.07 -6.50
C GLU A 185 -30.90 -4.64 -7.05
N LYS A 186 -30.36 -3.64 -6.33
CA LYS A 186 -30.41 -2.23 -6.75
C LYS A 186 -29.72 -1.97 -8.08
N LEU A 187 -28.64 -2.70 -8.37
CA LEU A 187 -27.87 -2.53 -9.61
C LEU A 187 -28.32 -3.49 -10.72
N SER A 188 -29.29 -4.37 -10.45
CA SER A 188 -29.77 -5.39 -11.41
C SER A 188 -28.65 -6.28 -11.94
N ILE A 189 -27.67 -6.64 -11.10
CA ILE A 189 -26.55 -7.49 -11.45
C ILE A 189 -26.69 -8.87 -10.81
N SER A 190 -26.29 -9.91 -11.57
CA SER A 190 -26.35 -11.32 -11.14
C SER A 190 -25.18 -11.74 -10.25
#